data_6352b4b5148090c39922ab194aab6a7a
#
_entry.id   6352b4b5148090c39922ab194aab6a7a
#
_cell.length_a   1.000
_cell.length_b   1.000
_cell.length_c   1.000
_cell.angle_alpha   90.00
_cell.angle_beta   90.00
_cell.angle_gamma   90.00
#
_symmetry.space_group_name_H-M   'P 1'
#
loop_
_entity.id
_entity.type
_entity.pdbx_description
1 polymer ?
#
loop_
_entity_poly.entity_id
_entity_poly.type
_entity_poly.pdbx_seq_one_letter_code
_entity_poly.pdbx_strand_id
1 'polypeptide(L)'
;YNFNYFDKNYMKKIILILFAILFSTSLLAHSQPQFDSKKNCRKKFSMLQGMAKLKGYGGGEIIKFNSYTGFDQRTVLIDGHLKNPIEITGYLQLHNGTSKVPIVIHTHSSGGPGDYVWDDFVYHSTQNLLKEGIGVMYIDNFCPRGARSTWRDQSKVPLINGAIDALMALKVLQSHPRSNGKFGTTGHSRGGTNSFFLADVKLTSKFLGGTKGFDAILPEAAECRMAGFFAKPELTSNTTLLVVHGGADDYTLAKFCKEHAERIKAPPGKVKIDIKEGWYHAWAA
;
A
#
# COMPACT_ATOMS: atom_id res chain seq x y z
N TYR A 1 -55.14 23.79 -27.50
CA TYR A 1 -54.98 23.86 -26.02
C TYR A 1 -53.82 24.78 -25.72
N ASN A 2 -54.11 26.00 -25.21
CA ASN A 2 -53.16 27.04 -24.83
C ASN A 2 -52.45 26.64 -23.52
N PHE A 3 -51.14 26.39 -23.55
CA PHE A 3 -50.27 26.37 -22.41
C PHE A 3 -49.49 27.70 -22.31
N ASN A 4 -50.12 28.68 -21.74
CA ASN A 4 -49.46 29.93 -21.37
C ASN A 4 -50.09 30.40 -20.05
N TYR A 5 -49.53 29.97 -18.91
CA TYR A 5 -49.61 30.69 -17.66
C TYR A 5 -48.62 30.09 -16.63
N PHE A 6 -47.31 30.24 -16.89
CA PHE A 6 -46.39 30.22 -15.79
C PHE A 6 -45.93 31.64 -15.48
N ASP A 7 -46.42 32.15 -14.35
CA ASP A 7 -46.06 33.46 -13.86
C ASP A 7 -44.54 33.61 -13.74
N LYS A 8 -43.95 34.51 -14.52
CA LYS A 8 -42.51 34.82 -14.52
C LYS A 8 -41.97 35.18 -13.13
N ASN A 9 -42.86 35.69 -12.24
CA ASN A 9 -42.51 36.04 -10.84
C ASN A 9 -42.42 34.79 -9.96
N TYR A 10 -43.19 33.75 -10.26
CA TYR A 10 -43.15 32.47 -9.55
C TYR A 10 -41.85 31.69 -9.89
N MET A 11 -41.47 31.67 -11.15
CA MET A 11 -40.20 31.08 -11.61
C MET A 11 -38.99 31.79 -11.00
N LYS A 12 -38.99 33.14 -10.92
CA LYS A 12 -37.92 33.90 -10.27
C LYS A 12 -37.79 33.58 -8.79
N LYS A 13 -38.93 33.41 -8.05
CA LYS A 13 -38.91 33.00 -6.65
C LYS A 13 -38.39 31.60 -6.46
N ILE A 14 -38.75 30.65 -7.31
CA ILE A 14 -38.23 29.27 -7.26
C ILE A 14 -36.72 29.25 -7.53
N ILE A 15 -36.22 29.98 -8.52
CA ILE A 15 -34.81 30.09 -8.82
C ILE A 15 -34.02 30.71 -7.68
N LEU A 16 -34.55 31.75 -7.03
CA LEU A 16 -33.93 32.38 -5.85
C LEU A 16 -33.89 31.44 -4.64
N ILE A 17 -34.93 30.63 -4.43
CA ILE A 17 -34.97 29.64 -3.34
C ILE A 17 -33.98 28.50 -3.62
N LEU A 18 -33.90 28.01 -4.87
CA LEU A 18 -32.92 26.99 -5.25
C LEU A 18 -31.49 27.51 -5.14
N PHE A 19 -31.22 28.77 -5.51
CA PHE A 19 -29.91 29.40 -5.32
C PHE A 19 -29.57 29.59 -3.84
N ALA A 20 -30.53 29.97 -2.99
CA ALA A 20 -30.32 30.10 -1.54
C ALA A 20 -30.07 28.74 -0.88
N ILE A 21 -30.70 27.66 -1.34
CA ILE A 21 -30.46 26.29 -0.86
C ILE A 21 -29.08 25.79 -1.31
N LEU A 22 -28.68 26.06 -2.55
CA LEU A 22 -27.35 25.72 -3.07
C LEU A 22 -26.22 26.50 -2.37
N PHE A 23 -26.44 27.76 -1.98
CA PHE A 23 -25.47 28.54 -1.23
C PHE A 23 -25.43 28.18 0.26
N SER A 24 -26.54 27.78 0.87
CA SER A 24 -26.57 27.37 2.28
C SER A 24 -25.94 25.99 2.50
N THR A 25 -25.96 25.10 1.51
CA THR A 25 -25.26 23.80 1.59
C THR A 25 -23.75 23.90 1.40
N SER A 26 -23.25 24.97 0.76
CA SER A 26 -21.80 25.21 0.62
C SER A 26 -21.16 25.82 1.88
N LEU A 27 -21.92 26.38 2.81
CA LEU A 27 -21.43 26.93 4.09
C LEU A 27 -21.42 25.91 5.23
N LEU A 28 -21.97 24.72 5.03
CA LEU A 28 -21.81 23.56 5.92
C LEU A 28 -20.73 22.61 5.40
N ALA A 29 -19.66 23.13 4.78
CA ALA A 29 -18.41 22.40 4.73
C ALA A 29 -17.98 22.20 6.19
N HIS A 30 -18.43 21.11 6.81
CA HIS A 30 -17.86 20.63 8.06
C HIS A 30 -16.35 20.64 7.83
N SER A 31 -15.65 21.55 8.50
CA SER A 31 -14.22 21.51 8.60
C SER A 31 -13.89 20.16 9.21
N GLN A 32 -13.57 19.18 8.36
CA GLN A 32 -13.03 17.91 8.83
C GLN A 32 -11.86 18.30 9.73
N PRO A 33 -11.80 17.81 10.97
CA PRO A 33 -10.71 18.15 11.87
C PRO A 33 -9.40 17.91 11.14
N GLN A 34 -8.57 18.96 11.09
CA GLN A 34 -7.31 18.91 10.36
C GLN A 34 -6.50 17.73 10.86
N PHE A 35 -6.14 16.83 9.94
CA PHE A 35 -5.42 15.61 10.29
C PHE A 35 -4.03 15.98 10.84
N ASP A 36 -3.85 15.84 12.15
CA ASP A 36 -2.55 15.99 12.79
C ASP A 36 -1.75 14.70 12.66
N SER A 37 -0.86 14.67 11.65
CA SER A 37 0.00 13.52 11.37
C SER A 37 0.85 13.12 12.58
N LYS A 38 1.39 14.07 13.33
CA LYS A 38 2.25 13.80 14.51
C LYS A 38 1.50 13.09 15.63
N LYS A 39 0.25 13.49 15.90
CA LYS A 39 -0.57 12.94 16.97
C LYS A 39 -1.22 11.61 16.57
N ASN A 40 -1.78 11.55 15.39
CA ASN A 40 -2.56 10.40 14.94
C ASN A 40 -1.68 9.21 14.50
N CYS A 41 -0.50 9.46 13.90
CA CYS A 41 0.41 8.40 13.49
C CYS A 41 1.01 7.66 14.69
N ARG A 42 1.44 8.38 15.73
CA ARG A 42 1.99 7.76 16.95
C ARG A 42 0.99 6.84 17.65
N LYS A 43 -0.28 7.22 17.68
CA LYS A 43 -1.33 6.46 18.36
C LYS A 43 -1.59 5.09 17.70
N LYS A 44 -1.41 4.97 16.40
CA LYS A 44 -1.69 3.75 15.64
C LYS A 44 -0.64 2.67 15.84
N PHE A 45 0.65 3.03 15.80
CA PHE A 45 1.71 2.07 16.14
C PHE A 45 1.64 1.59 17.58
N SER A 46 1.18 2.43 18.51
CA SER A 46 0.96 2.00 19.89
C SER A 46 -0.16 0.98 20.03
N MET A 47 -1.18 1.00 19.16
CA MET A 47 -2.21 -0.04 19.08
C MET A 47 -1.62 -1.38 18.65
N LEU A 48 -0.84 -1.42 17.56
CA LEU A 48 -0.18 -2.65 17.09
C LEU A 48 0.76 -3.22 18.16
N GLN A 49 1.50 -2.38 18.86
CA GLN A 49 2.33 -2.78 20.00
C GLN A 49 1.50 -3.34 21.16
N GLY A 50 0.34 -2.75 21.45
CA GLY A 50 -0.59 -3.22 22.48
C GLY A 50 -1.17 -4.58 22.13
N MET A 51 -1.60 -4.78 20.88
CA MET A 51 -2.13 -6.06 20.40
C MET A 51 -1.06 -7.17 20.44
N ALA A 52 0.16 -6.87 20.06
CA ALA A 52 1.27 -7.81 20.13
C ALA A 52 1.57 -8.27 21.56
N LYS A 53 1.54 -7.35 22.53
CA LYS A 53 1.73 -7.68 23.96
C LYS A 53 0.62 -8.55 24.54
N LEU A 54 -0.63 -8.29 24.15
CA LEU A 54 -1.79 -9.03 24.65
C LEU A 54 -1.82 -10.51 24.21
N LYS A 55 -1.13 -10.85 23.13
CA LYS A 55 -1.20 -12.19 22.54
C LYS A 55 0.12 -12.99 22.62
N GLY A 56 1.05 -12.59 23.49
CA GLY A 56 2.22 -13.39 23.84
C GLY A 56 3.40 -13.33 22.85
N TYR A 57 3.35 -12.44 21.88
CA TYR A 57 4.51 -12.11 21.04
C TYR A 57 5.23 -10.92 21.66
N GLY A 58 6.53 -11.02 21.83
CA GLY A 58 7.34 -9.94 22.39
C GLY A 58 7.08 -8.61 21.72
N GLY A 59 7.27 -7.50 22.43
CA GLY A 59 7.06 -6.16 21.88
C GLY A 59 7.87 -5.95 20.61
N GLY A 60 7.26 -5.40 19.58
CA GLY A 60 7.93 -5.09 18.34
C GLY A 60 8.82 -3.86 18.47
N GLU A 61 9.65 -3.66 17.49
CA GLU A 61 10.61 -2.56 17.36
C GLU A 61 10.09 -1.50 16.40
N ILE A 62 10.20 -0.22 16.79
CA ILE A 62 9.93 0.91 15.90
C ILE A 62 11.22 1.24 15.16
N ILE A 63 11.21 1.06 13.84
CA ILE A 63 12.32 1.40 12.96
C ILE A 63 11.95 2.63 12.15
N LYS A 64 12.82 3.66 12.19
CA LYS A 64 12.71 4.87 11.39
C LYS A 64 13.77 4.88 10.32
N PHE A 65 13.39 5.27 9.11
CA PHE A 65 14.31 5.32 7.99
C PHE A 65 13.92 6.41 6.99
N ASN A 66 14.90 6.91 6.26
CA ASN A 66 14.66 7.87 5.19
C ASN A 66 14.15 7.17 3.93
N SER A 67 13.13 7.75 3.34
CA SER A 67 12.56 7.39 2.04
C SER A 67 12.34 8.66 1.21
N TYR A 68 11.63 8.54 0.08
CA TYR A 68 11.37 9.64 -0.84
C TYR A 68 9.91 9.67 -1.24
N THR A 69 9.44 10.83 -1.70
CA THR A 69 8.12 10.96 -2.30
C THR A 69 8.26 11.09 -3.81
N GLY A 70 7.81 10.05 -4.52
CA GLY A 70 7.74 10.03 -5.99
C GLY A 70 6.35 10.39 -6.49
N PHE A 71 6.26 10.92 -7.70
CA PHE A 71 4.99 11.26 -8.33
C PHE A 71 4.39 10.03 -9.06
N ASP A 72 5.16 9.37 -9.89
CA ASP A 72 4.77 8.14 -10.59
C ASP A 72 5.98 7.24 -10.89
N GLN A 73 5.74 6.08 -11.49
CA GLN A 73 6.77 5.09 -11.80
C GLN A 73 7.83 5.60 -12.77
N ARG A 74 7.50 6.54 -13.65
CA ARG A 74 8.43 7.08 -14.65
C ARG A 74 9.33 8.13 -14.03
N THR A 75 8.73 9.06 -13.29
CA THR A 75 9.48 10.16 -12.68
C THR A 75 10.46 9.69 -11.62
N VAL A 76 10.14 8.61 -10.88
CA VAL A 76 11.07 8.07 -9.87
C VAL A 76 12.33 7.44 -10.47
N LEU A 77 12.31 7.07 -11.76
CA LEU A 77 13.47 6.53 -12.45
C LEU A 77 14.38 7.62 -13.03
N ILE A 78 13.90 8.87 -13.12
CA ILE A 78 14.67 10.02 -13.63
C ILE A 78 15.53 10.58 -12.52
N ASP A 79 16.83 10.81 -12.79
CA ASP A 79 17.75 11.37 -11.82
C ASP A 79 17.38 12.81 -11.42
N GLY A 80 17.56 13.13 -10.17
CA GLY A 80 17.29 14.46 -9.60
C GLY A 80 15.81 14.75 -9.30
N HIS A 81 14.86 13.85 -9.59
CA HIS A 81 13.43 14.02 -9.26
C HIS A 81 13.09 13.71 -7.80
N LEU A 82 13.92 12.91 -7.13
CA LEU A 82 13.72 12.54 -5.72
C LEU A 82 14.63 13.41 -4.83
N LYS A 83 14.18 14.60 -4.46
CA LYS A 83 15.04 15.60 -3.81
C LYS A 83 14.92 15.59 -2.29
N ASN A 84 13.76 15.48 -1.74
CA ASN A 84 13.54 15.69 -0.31
C ASN A 84 13.25 14.35 0.38
N PRO A 85 14.16 13.84 1.22
CA PRO A 85 13.91 12.66 2.00
C PRO A 85 12.75 12.90 2.99
N ILE A 86 11.97 11.86 3.23
CA ILE A 86 10.90 11.84 4.22
C ILE A 86 11.17 10.71 5.19
N GLU A 87 11.06 10.95 6.50
CA GLU A 87 11.19 9.91 7.51
C GLU A 87 9.95 9.03 7.52
N ILE A 88 10.12 7.75 7.23
CA ILE A 88 9.09 6.71 7.32
C ILE A 88 9.28 5.92 8.60
N THR A 89 8.18 5.49 9.17
CA THR A 89 8.17 4.63 10.35
C THR A 89 7.66 3.24 9.99
N GLY A 90 8.37 2.21 10.43
CA GLY A 90 7.95 0.83 10.38
C GLY A 90 7.88 0.21 11.77
N TYR A 91 7.04 -0.78 11.92
CA TYR A 91 6.91 -1.61 13.11
C TYR A 91 7.37 -3.02 12.77
N LEU A 92 8.55 -3.40 13.29
CA LEU A 92 9.13 -4.73 13.10
C LEU A 92 8.74 -5.63 14.27
N GLN A 93 8.11 -6.75 13.98
CA GLN A 93 7.81 -7.79 14.93
C GLN A 93 8.58 -9.06 14.59
N LEU A 94 9.24 -9.61 15.58
CA LEU A 94 10.06 -10.82 15.49
C LEU A 94 9.61 -11.82 16.54
N HIS A 95 9.91 -13.08 16.31
CA HIS A 95 9.86 -14.11 17.33
C HIS A 95 10.77 -13.75 18.53
N ASN A 96 10.38 -14.18 19.72
CA ASN A 96 11.27 -14.15 20.87
C ASN A 96 12.55 -14.97 20.61
N GLY A 97 13.66 -14.52 21.14
CA GLY A 97 14.98 -15.17 20.98
C GLY A 97 15.96 -14.34 20.19
N THR A 98 17.11 -14.93 19.87
CA THR A 98 18.25 -14.25 19.22
C THR A 98 18.53 -14.74 17.81
N SER A 99 17.86 -15.79 17.36
CA SER A 99 18.07 -16.37 16.03
C SER A 99 17.78 -15.40 14.90
N LYS A 100 18.58 -15.44 13.85
CA LYS A 100 18.33 -14.71 12.62
C LYS A 100 17.20 -15.36 11.84
N VAL A 101 16.29 -14.55 11.32
CA VAL A 101 15.06 -14.99 10.63
C VAL A 101 14.89 -14.28 9.30
N PRO A 102 14.16 -14.85 8.34
CA PRO A 102 13.69 -14.10 7.19
C PRO A 102 12.69 -13.02 7.63
N ILE A 103 12.59 -11.92 6.88
CA ILE A 103 11.70 -10.82 7.22
C ILE A 103 10.82 -10.48 6.02
N VAL A 104 9.50 -10.36 6.25
CA VAL A 104 8.52 -9.89 5.28
C VAL A 104 8.16 -8.43 5.57
N ILE A 105 8.23 -7.58 4.57
CA ILE A 105 7.74 -6.21 4.62
C ILE A 105 6.30 -6.19 4.12
N HIS A 106 5.39 -5.73 4.98
CA HIS A 106 3.97 -5.61 4.67
C HIS A 106 3.61 -4.16 4.37
N THR A 107 3.01 -3.91 3.19
CA THR A 107 2.48 -2.61 2.78
C THR A 107 0.96 -2.60 2.89
N HIS A 108 0.40 -1.55 3.51
CA HIS A 108 -1.03 -1.46 3.78
C HIS A 108 -1.88 -1.12 2.54
N SER A 109 -3.16 -1.40 2.62
CA SER A 109 -4.17 -1.04 1.62
C SER A 109 -4.49 0.47 1.62
N SER A 110 -5.50 0.88 0.83
CA SER A 110 -5.94 2.29 0.73
C SER A 110 -6.55 2.85 2.03
N GLY A 111 -6.97 2.01 2.95
CA GLY A 111 -7.42 2.42 4.29
C GLY A 111 -6.31 3.01 5.14
N GLY A 112 -5.08 2.64 4.87
CA GLY A 112 -3.90 3.05 5.63
C GLY A 112 -3.68 2.19 6.88
N PRO A 113 -2.59 2.45 7.62
CA PRO A 113 -2.34 1.75 8.88
C PRO A 113 -3.40 2.14 9.91
N GLY A 114 -4.00 1.15 10.59
CA GLY A 114 -5.04 1.33 11.58
C GLY A 114 -6.42 1.60 10.97
N ASP A 115 -6.69 1.09 9.79
CA ASP A 115 -8.04 0.83 9.31
C ASP A 115 -8.56 -0.42 10.02
N TYR A 116 -9.62 -0.25 10.77
CA TYR A 116 -10.22 -1.24 11.68
C TYR A 116 -10.39 -2.64 11.08
N VAL A 117 -10.83 -2.74 9.82
CA VAL A 117 -11.04 -4.02 9.13
C VAL A 117 -9.70 -4.67 8.73
N TRP A 118 -8.71 -3.87 8.36
CA TRP A 118 -7.42 -4.32 7.88
C TRP A 118 -6.41 -4.60 9.00
N ASP A 119 -6.60 -3.98 10.16
CA ASP A 119 -5.77 -4.29 11.32
C ASP A 119 -5.93 -5.74 11.77
N ASP A 120 -7.13 -6.29 11.65
CA ASP A 120 -7.40 -7.70 11.98
C ASP A 120 -6.75 -8.65 10.96
N PHE A 121 -6.86 -8.35 9.67
CA PHE A 121 -6.17 -9.09 8.61
C PHE A 121 -4.64 -9.05 8.76
N VAL A 122 -4.07 -7.86 8.93
CA VAL A 122 -2.62 -7.68 9.14
C VAL A 122 -2.18 -8.42 10.41
N TYR A 123 -2.99 -8.38 11.45
CA TYR A 123 -2.75 -9.09 12.68
C TYR A 123 -2.67 -10.61 12.44
N HIS A 124 -3.68 -11.23 11.82
CA HIS A 124 -3.70 -12.66 11.56
C HIS A 124 -2.59 -13.10 10.60
N SER A 125 -2.34 -12.34 9.53
CA SER A 125 -1.25 -12.58 8.60
C SER A 125 0.11 -12.52 9.33
N THR A 126 0.33 -11.52 10.18
CA THR A 126 1.54 -11.40 11.00
C THR A 126 1.70 -12.58 11.95
N GLN A 127 0.63 -13.01 12.61
CA GLN A 127 0.66 -14.17 13.50
C GLN A 127 1.07 -15.45 12.78
N ASN A 128 0.52 -15.68 11.60
CA ASN A 128 0.84 -16.85 10.80
C ASN A 128 2.30 -16.85 10.37
N LEU A 129 2.81 -15.72 9.88
CA LEU A 129 4.22 -15.59 9.51
C LEU A 129 5.16 -15.80 10.72
N LEU A 130 4.83 -15.24 11.88
CA LEU A 130 5.61 -15.42 13.09
C LEU A 130 5.64 -16.87 13.56
N LYS A 131 4.54 -17.63 13.44
CA LYS A 131 4.50 -19.08 13.75
C LYS A 131 5.46 -19.88 12.88
N GLU A 132 5.63 -19.44 11.64
CA GLU A 132 6.58 -20.04 10.66
C GLU A 132 8.02 -19.53 10.84
N GLY A 133 8.30 -18.78 11.91
CA GLY A 133 9.63 -18.23 12.16
C GLY A 133 10.02 -17.05 11.26
N ILE A 134 9.05 -16.39 10.65
CA ILE A 134 9.26 -15.25 9.74
C ILE A 134 8.92 -13.96 10.48
N GLY A 135 9.86 -13.01 10.54
CA GLY A 135 9.62 -11.67 11.06
C GLY A 135 8.76 -10.84 10.10
N VAL A 136 8.02 -9.86 10.62
CA VAL A 136 7.16 -8.99 9.82
C VAL A 136 7.45 -7.53 10.16
N MET A 137 7.73 -6.72 9.15
CA MET A 137 7.80 -5.27 9.26
C MET A 137 6.62 -4.63 8.56
N TYR A 138 5.76 -3.97 9.32
CA TYR A 138 4.64 -3.21 8.82
C TYR A 138 5.03 -1.73 8.69
N ILE A 139 4.86 -1.13 7.50
CA ILE A 139 5.30 0.25 7.25
C ILE A 139 4.12 1.21 7.06
N ASP A 140 4.26 2.46 7.53
CA ASP A 140 3.28 3.51 7.34
C ASP A 140 3.69 4.45 6.19
N ASN A 141 3.07 4.24 5.04
CA ASN A 141 3.31 5.05 3.85
C ASN A 141 2.55 6.39 3.85
N PHE A 142 1.54 6.56 4.71
CA PHE A 142 0.59 7.67 4.62
C PHE A 142 0.83 8.79 5.61
N CYS A 143 0.99 8.46 6.88
CA CYS A 143 1.09 9.44 7.93
C CYS A 143 2.21 10.47 7.71
N PRO A 144 3.43 10.08 7.32
CA PRO A 144 4.49 11.04 7.02
C PRO A 144 4.16 11.99 5.88
N ARG A 145 3.25 11.58 4.98
CA ARG A 145 2.78 12.40 3.84
C ARG A 145 1.47 13.14 4.13
N GLY A 146 1.06 13.25 5.40
CA GLY A 146 -0.13 13.98 5.82
C GLY A 146 -1.46 13.31 5.47
N ALA A 147 -1.45 12.02 5.11
CA ALA A 147 -2.65 11.27 4.77
C ALA A 147 -2.97 10.23 5.84
N ARG A 148 -4.26 10.00 6.09
CA ARG A 148 -4.76 8.92 6.93
C ARG A 148 -5.15 7.70 6.09
N SER A 149 -5.79 7.96 4.96
CA SER A 149 -6.21 6.98 3.99
C SER A 149 -6.29 7.63 2.61
N THR A 150 -6.30 6.79 1.57
CA THR A 150 -6.44 7.24 0.18
C THR A 150 -7.67 6.66 -0.53
N TRP A 151 -8.52 5.97 0.18
CA TRP A 151 -9.65 5.26 -0.38
C TRP A 151 -10.74 6.13 -1.07
N ARG A 152 -10.87 7.40 -0.66
CA ARG A 152 -11.71 8.38 -1.35
C ARG A 152 -10.96 9.18 -2.41
N ASP A 153 -9.62 9.19 -2.34
CA ASP A 153 -8.77 9.96 -3.22
C ASP A 153 -7.36 9.36 -3.26
N GLN A 154 -7.11 8.53 -4.26
CA GLN A 154 -5.84 7.83 -4.45
C GLN A 154 -4.67 8.78 -4.79
N SER A 155 -4.96 10.02 -5.23
CA SER A 155 -3.95 11.01 -5.60
C SER A 155 -3.21 11.61 -4.40
N LYS A 156 -3.77 11.53 -3.18
CA LYS A 156 -3.15 12.07 -1.96
C LYS A 156 -1.76 11.52 -1.68
N VAL A 157 -1.57 10.23 -1.96
CA VAL A 157 -0.26 9.60 -1.90
C VAL A 157 -0.12 8.72 -3.15
N PRO A 158 0.70 9.10 -4.12
CA PRO A 158 0.92 8.27 -5.31
C PRO A 158 1.31 6.84 -4.98
N LEU A 159 0.79 5.88 -5.76
CA LEU A 159 0.97 4.44 -5.51
C LEU A 159 2.43 4.02 -5.38
N ILE A 160 3.30 4.59 -6.21
CA ILE A 160 4.74 4.24 -6.23
C ILE A 160 5.45 4.45 -4.88
N ASN A 161 4.91 5.33 -4.01
CA ASN A 161 5.55 5.64 -2.75
C ASN A 161 5.62 4.43 -1.80
N GLY A 162 4.61 3.56 -1.81
CA GLY A 162 4.66 2.34 -1.02
C GLY A 162 5.78 1.39 -1.46
N ALA A 163 6.05 1.31 -2.76
CA ALA A 163 7.16 0.52 -3.28
C ALA A 163 8.53 1.14 -2.92
N ILE A 164 8.69 2.47 -3.04
CA ILE A 164 9.92 3.15 -2.63
C ILE A 164 10.18 2.92 -1.14
N ASP A 165 9.16 3.10 -0.30
CA ASP A 165 9.27 2.91 1.15
C ASP A 165 9.66 1.47 1.50
N ALA A 166 9.11 0.47 0.79
CA ALA A 166 9.47 -0.93 1.00
C ALA A 166 10.92 -1.23 0.60
N LEU A 167 11.45 -0.62 -0.49
CA LEU A 167 12.86 -0.75 -0.87
C LEU A 167 13.79 -0.08 0.15
N MET A 168 13.41 1.08 0.67
CA MET A 168 14.20 1.75 1.70
C MET A 168 14.15 1.00 3.04
N ALA A 169 13.02 0.40 3.39
CA ALA A 169 12.91 -0.51 4.53
C ALA A 169 13.79 -1.75 4.34
N LEU A 170 13.77 -2.37 3.16
CA LEU A 170 14.65 -3.49 2.82
C LEU A 170 16.12 -3.12 3.03
N LYS A 171 16.54 -1.95 2.54
CA LYS A 171 17.93 -1.46 2.69
C LYS A 171 18.37 -1.39 4.16
N VAL A 172 17.49 -0.90 5.05
CA VAL A 172 17.77 -0.84 6.49
C VAL A 172 17.79 -2.25 7.11
N LEU A 173 16.82 -3.09 6.76
CA LEU A 173 16.71 -4.45 7.30
C LEU A 173 17.84 -5.39 6.85
N GLN A 174 18.51 -5.10 5.75
CA GLN A 174 19.71 -5.86 5.33
C GLN A 174 20.82 -5.83 6.39
N SER A 175 20.92 -4.76 7.17
CA SER A 175 21.87 -4.59 8.27
C SER A 175 21.31 -4.97 9.63
N HIS A 176 20.05 -5.38 9.73
CA HIS A 176 19.42 -5.71 11.00
C HIS A 176 20.03 -6.98 11.61
N PRO A 177 20.42 -6.98 12.91
CA PRO A 177 21.16 -8.08 13.54
C PRO A 177 20.38 -9.41 13.56
N ARG A 178 19.04 -9.32 13.53
CA ARG A 178 18.14 -10.48 13.51
C ARG A 178 17.76 -10.94 12.09
N SER A 179 18.25 -10.28 11.04
CA SER A 179 18.02 -10.71 9.64
C SER A 179 18.94 -11.85 9.23
N ASN A 180 18.41 -12.87 8.57
CA ASN A 180 19.19 -13.91 7.91
C ASN A 180 19.53 -13.59 6.44
N GLY A 181 19.22 -12.37 5.97
CA GLY A 181 19.46 -11.92 4.60
C GLY A 181 18.41 -12.39 3.58
N LYS A 182 17.29 -12.98 4.03
CA LYS A 182 16.14 -13.36 3.20
C LYS A 182 14.98 -12.43 3.47
N PHE A 183 14.42 -11.87 2.39
CA PHE A 183 13.39 -10.86 2.47
C PHE A 183 12.21 -11.15 1.54
N GLY A 184 11.00 -11.00 2.08
CA GLY A 184 9.78 -11.02 1.31
C GLY A 184 9.04 -9.67 1.38
N THR A 185 8.06 -9.49 0.51
CA THR A 185 7.09 -8.40 0.60
C THR A 185 5.70 -8.88 0.22
N THR A 186 4.70 -8.34 0.88
CA THR A 186 3.29 -8.60 0.61
C THR A 186 2.44 -7.38 0.88
N GLY A 187 1.21 -7.43 0.47
CA GLY A 187 0.18 -6.46 0.75
C GLY A 187 -1.06 -6.71 -0.10
N HIS A 188 -2.18 -6.22 0.38
CA HIS A 188 -3.48 -6.37 -0.26
C HIS A 188 -3.90 -5.08 -0.97
N SER A 189 -4.61 -5.18 -2.09
CA SER A 189 -5.16 -4.04 -2.82
C SER A 189 -4.07 -3.05 -3.23
N ARG A 190 -4.09 -1.82 -2.74
CA ARG A 190 -3.02 -0.83 -2.91
C ARG A 190 -1.67 -1.38 -2.46
N GLY A 191 -1.61 -2.09 -1.32
CA GLY A 191 -0.39 -2.76 -0.86
C GLY A 191 0.08 -3.85 -1.82
N GLY A 192 -0.85 -4.59 -2.41
CA GLY A 192 -0.57 -5.55 -3.47
C GLY A 192 0.04 -4.88 -4.71
N THR A 193 -0.49 -3.73 -5.12
CA THR A 193 0.07 -2.93 -6.23
C THR A 193 1.49 -2.45 -5.91
N ASN A 194 1.72 -1.98 -4.68
CA ASN A 194 3.05 -1.60 -4.21
C ASN A 194 4.03 -2.77 -4.30
N SER A 195 3.63 -3.94 -3.81
CA SER A 195 4.44 -5.17 -3.88
C SER A 195 4.71 -5.58 -5.32
N PHE A 196 3.75 -5.41 -6.22
CA PHE A 196 3.93 -5.77 -7.62
C PHE A 196 4.96 -4.88 -8.33
N PHE A 197 5.02 -3.58 -8.04
CA PHE A 197 6.08 -2.71 -8.56
C PHE A 197 7.49 -3.19 -8.17
N LEU A 198 7.65 -3.83 -7.02
CA LEU A 198 8.92 -4.31 -6.51
C LEU A 198 9.49 -5.52 -7.28
N ALA A 199 8.68 -6.13 -8.14
CA ALA A 199 9.13 -7.18 -9.04
C ALA A 199 10.04 -6.65 -10.16
N ASP A 200 9.97 -5.36 -10.51
CA ASP A 200 10.76 -4.79 -11.62
C ASP A 200 12.16 -4.39 -11.17
N VAL A 201 13.16 -4.95 -11.85
CA VAL A 201 14.59 -4.69 -11.61
C VAL A 201 14.98 -3.22 -11.70
N LYS A 202 14.23 -2.40 -12.48
CA LYS A 202 14.52 -0.97 -12.64
C LYS A 202 14.40 -0.21 -11.31
N LEU A 203 13.34 -0.49 -10.53
CA LEU A 203 13.20 0.10 -9.20
C LEU A 203 14.27 -0.40 -8.24
N THR A 204 14.51 -1.71 -8.23
CA THR A 204 15.53 -2.31 -7.38
C THR A 204 16.91 -1.70 -7.65
N SER A 205 17.31 -1.60 -8.92
CA SER A 205 18.60 -1.01 -9.32
C SER A 205 18.69 0.47 -8.92
N LYS A 206 17.60 1.23 -9.11
CA LYS A 206 17.56 2.66 -8.75
C LYS A 206 17.79 2.91 -7.27
N PHE A 207 17.13 2.14 -6.40
CA PHE A 207 17.11 2.41 -4.95
C PHE A 207 18.14 1.60 -4.17
N LEU A 208 18.50 0.41 -4.63
CA LEU A 208 19.44 -0.49 -3.95
C LEU A 208 20.82 -0.54 -4.61
N GLY A 209 20.97 0.06 -5.78
CA GLY A 209 22.25 0.05 -6.52
C GLY A 209 22.62 -1.29 -7.15
N GLY A 210 21.69 -2.24 -7.25
CA GLY A 210 21.91 -3.56 -7.80
C GLY A 210 20.61 -4.25 -8.22
N THR A 211 20.74 -5.48 -8.71
CA THR A 211 19.59 -6.25 -9.22
C THR A 211 18.97 -7.19 -8.19
N LYS A 212 19.57 -7.32 -7.00
CA LYS A 212 19.06 -8.15 -5.93
C LYS A 212 18.00 -7.37 -5.14
N GLY A 213 16.75 -7.79 -5.23
CA GLY A 213 15.63 -7.26 -4.47
C GLY A 213 15.13 -8.26 -3.41
N PHE A 214 13.81 -8.36 -3.30
CA PHE A 214 13.16 -9.34 -2.45
C PHE A 214 13.34 -10.77 -2.97
N ASP A 215 13.49 -11.75 -2.08
CA ASP A 215 13.52 -13.18 -2.46
C ASP A 215 12.10 -13.68 -2.84
N ALA A 216 11.07 -13.14 -2.21
CA ALA A 216 9.67 -13.46 -2.48
C ALA A 216 8.79 -12.21 -2.51
N ILE A 217 7.90 -12.14 -3.49
CA ILE A 217 6.93 -11.05 -3.64
C ILE A 217 5.55 -11.67 -3.79
N LEU A 218 4.61 -11.28 -2.90
CA LEU A 218 3.24 -11.77 -2.88
C LEU A 218 2.25 -10.59 -2.95
N PRO A 219 1.93 -10.09 -4.15
CA PRO A 219 0.86 -9.11 -4.33
C PRO A 219 -0.50 -9.79 -4.26
N GLU A 220 -1.39 -9.25 -3.42
CA GLU A 220 -2.73 -9.74 -3.20
C GLU A 220 -3.76 -8.73 -3.70
N ALA A 221 -4.70 -9.14 -4.54
CA ALA A 221 -5.75 -8.30 -5.13
C ALA A 221 -5.23 -6.95 -5.66
N ALA A 222 -4.10 -6.95 -6.37
CA ALA A 222 -3.42 -5.76 -6.84
C ALA A 222 -4.15 -5.05 -7.99
N GLU A 223 -4.06 -3.71 -8.06
CA GLU A 223 -4.46 -2.97 -9.25
C GLU A 223 -3.35 -3.01 -10.32
N CYS A 224 -3.37 -4.07 -11.10
CA CYS A 224 -2.28 -4.41 -12.03
C CYS A 224 -2.26 -3.55 -13.29
N ARG A 225 -3.34 -2.82 -13.63
CA ARG A 225 -3.29 -1.81 -14.70
C ARG A 225 -2.24 -0.75 -14.41
N MET A 226 -2.16 -0.32 -13.16
CA MET A 226 -1.17 0.67 -12.72
C MET A 226 0.25 0.12 -12.73
N ALA A 227 0.43 -1.17 -12.41
CA ALA A 227 1.73 -1.84 -12.50
C ALA A 227 2.22 -1.98 -13.96
N GLY A 228 1.29 -2.03 -14.92
CA GLY A 228 1.57 -2.19 -16.34
C GLY A 228 2.28 -1.02 -17.03
N PHE A 229 2.54 0.10 -16.35
CA PHE A 229 3.23 1.25 -16.95
C PHE A 229 4.73 1.05 -17.22
N PHE A 230 5.36 0.07 -16.62
CA PHE A 230 6.72 -0.28 -17.00
C PHE A 230 6.72 -0.99 -18.37
N ALA A 231 7.36 -0.37 -19.34
CA ALA A 231 7.65 -1.04 -20.60
C ALA A 231 8.70 -2.13 -20.37
N LYS A 232 8.45 -3.35 -20.84
CA LYS A 232 9.33 -4.50 -20.72
C LYS A 232 9.77 -4.73 -19.25
N PRO A 233 8.85 -5.08 -18.36
CA PRO A 233 9.21 -5.39 -16.96
C PRO A 233 10.10 -6.62 -16.92
N GLU A 234 11.12 -6.58 -16.07
CA GLU A 234 12.06 -7.68 -15.85
C GLU A 234 12.16 -7.97 -14.36
N LEU A 235 11.99 -9.25 -14.01
CA LEU A 235 12.03 -9.68 -12.62
C LEU A 235 13.44 -9.49 -12.04
N THR A 236 13.51 -9.04 -10.80
CA THR A 236 14.78 -8.97 -10.04
C THR A 236 15.43 -10.34 -9.95
N SER A 237 16.77 -10.37 -9.94
CA SER A 237 17.59 -11.58 -10.21
C SER A 237 17.35 -12.77 -9.27
N ASN A 238 16.92 -12.52 -8.02
CA ASN A 238 16.72 -13.56 -7.01
C ASN A 238 15.25 -13.81 -6.66
N THR A 239 14.31 -13.06 -7.24
CA THR A 239 12.92 -13.00 -6.83
C THR A 239 12.08 -14.17 -7.35
N THR A 240 11.16 -14.64 -6.52
CA THR A 240 9.99 -15.41 -6.96
C THR A 240 8.76 -14.52 -6.73
N LEU A 241 7.94 -14.35 -7.76
CA LEU A 241 6.68 -13.59 -7.74
C LEU A 241 5.51 -14.57 -7.75
N LEU A 242 4.64 -14.49 -6.73
CA LEU A 242 3.37 -15.20 -6.69
C LEU A 242 2.24 -14.17 -6.57
N VAL A 243 1.49 -13.96 -7.64
CA VAL A 243 0.32 -13.09 -7.64
C VAL A 243 -0.89 -13.89 -7.18
N VAL A 244 -1.57 -13.45 -6.11
CA VAL A 244 -2.83 -14.02 -5.66
C VAL A 244 -3.96 -13.04 -5.91
N HIS A 245 -5.03 -13.52 -6.56
CA HIS A 245 -6.12 -12.62 -6.94
C HIS A 245 -7.48 -13.33 -6.91
N GLY A 246 -8.52 -12.59 -6.59
CA GLY A 246 -9.89 -13.08 -6.68
C GLY A 246 -10.40 -13.07 -8.12
N GLY A 247 -10.97 -14.19 -8.57
CA GLY A 247 -11.56 -14.29 -9.91
C GLY A 247 -12.86 -13.49 -10.05
N ALA A 248 -13.57 -13.27 -8.94
CA ALA A 248 -14.79 -12.44 -8.85
C ALA A 248 -14.51 -11.01 -8.35
N ASP A 249 -13.24 -10.60 -8.27
CA ASP A 249 -12.85 -9.25 -7.88
C ASP A 249 -13.34 -8.23 -8.93
N ASP A 250 -14.31 -7.42 -8.54
CA ASP A 250 -14.95 -6.41 -9.38
C ASP A 250 -14.35 -5.00 -9.20
N TYR A 251 -13.43 -4.85 -8.24
CA TYR A 251 -12.75 -3.60 -7.95
C TYR A 251 -11.38 -3.51 -8.62
N THR A 252 -10.54 -4.55 -8.47
CA THR A 252 -9.26 -4.69 -9.17
C THR A 252 -9.30 -5.98 -10.01
N LEU A 253 -9.45 -5.85 -11.33
CA LEU A 253 -9.75 -7.01 -12.16
C LEU A 253 -8.54 -7.93 -12.37
N ALA A 254 -8.67 -9.21 -12.03
CA ALA A 254 -7.64 -10.25 -12.13
C ALA A 254 -7.00 -10.36 -13.52
N LYS A 255 -7.76 -10.09 -14.60
CA LYS A 255 -7.25 -10.15 -15.99
C LYS A 255 -6.03 -9.27 -16.21
N PHE A 256 -5.98 -8.08 -15.62
CA PHE A 256 -4.84 -7.18 -15.79
C PHE A 256 -3.58 -7.69 -15.07
N CYS A 257 -3.76 -8.39 -13.96
CA CYS A 257 -2.64 -9.05 -13.28
C CYS A 257 -2.09 -10.20 -14.10
N LYS A 258 -2.95 -10.98 -14.73
CA LYS A 258 -2.56 -12.06 -15.64
C LYS A 258 -1.78 -11.51 -16.83
N GLU A 259 -2.37 -10.53 -17.54
CA GLU A 259 -1.74 -9.87 -18.70
C GLU A 259 -0.38 -9.23 -18.34
N HIS A 260 -0.25 -8.65 -17.15
CA HIS A 260 1.01 -8.06 -16.73
C HIS A 260 2.04 -9.12 -16.36
N ALA A 261 1.66 -10.16 -15.61
CA ALA A 261 2.54 -11.25 -15.21
C ALA A 261 3.13 -11.98 -16.44
N GLU A 262 2.34 -12.19 -17.48
CA GLU A 262 2.76 -12.81 -18.75
C GLU A 262 3.82 -11.97 -19.51
N ARG A 263 3.87 -10.66 -19.29
CA ARG A 263 4.84 -9.76 -19.92
C ARG A 263 6.16 -9.63 -19.16
N ILE A 264 6.23 -10.12 -17.94
CA ILE A 264 7.43 -10.02 -17.10
C ILE A 264 8.50 -10.98 -17.66
N LYS A 265 9.64 -10.45 -18.06
CA LYS A 265 10.81 -11.26 -18.39
C LYS A 265 11.38 -11.88 -17.12
N ALA A 266 11.31 -13.18 -17.01
CA ALA A 266 11.77 -13.93 -15.84
C ALA A 266 12.27 -15.34 -16.22
N PRO A 267 13.13 -15.96 -15.40
CA PRO A 267 13.44 -17.38 -15.55
C PRO A 267 12.16 -18.24 -15.38
N PRO A 268 12.13 -19.44 -15.99
CA PRO A 268 10.98 -20.34 -15.88
C PRO A 268 10.60 -20.62 -14.42
N GLY A 269 9.28 -20.61 -14.13
CA GLY A 269 8.73 -20.91 -12.81
C GLY A 269 8.90 -19.82 -11.75
N LYS A 270 9.53 -18.68 -12.08
CA LYS A 270 9.72 -17.57 -11.15
C LYS A 270 8.53 -16.62 -11.03
N VAL A 271 7.67 -16.59 -12.03
CA VAL A 271 6.41 -15.83 -12.01
C VAL A 271 5.28 -16.85 -11.98
N LYS A 272 4.42 -16.74 -10.98
CA LYS A 272 3.23 -17.57 -10.79
C LYS A 272 2.02 -16.67 -10.55
N ILE A 273 0.87 -17.11 -11.00
CA ILE A 273 -0.40 -16.44 -10.73
C ILE A 273 -1.41 -17.46 -10.24
N ASP A 274 -2.08 -17.15 -9.15
CA ASP A 274 -3.08 -17.98 -8.51
C ASP A 274 -4.40 -17.20 -8.43
N ILE A 275 -5.32 -17.52 -9.32
CA ILE A 275 -6.64 -16.90 -9.37
C ILE A 275 -7.63 -17.77 -8.60
N LYS A 276 -8.14 -17.25 -7.51
CA LYS A 276 -9.12 -17.92 -6.66
C LYS A 276 -10.52 -17.66 -7.19
N GLU A 277 -11.11 -18.65 -7.82
CA GLU A 277 -12.45 -18.55 -8.37
C GLU A 277 -13.48 -18.20 -7.26
N GLY A 278 -14.40 -17.29 -7.57
CA GLY A 278 -15.44 -16.85 -6.63
C GLY A 278 -14.98 -15.90 -5.53
N TRP A 279 -13.69 -15.59 -5.42
CA TRP A 279 -13.20 -14.63 -4.43
C TRP A 279 -13.35 -13.19 -4.94
N TYR A 280 -13.96 -12.34 -4.11
CA TYR A 280 -14.11 -10.89 -4.34
C TYR A 280 -12.90 -10.11 -3.83
N HIS A 281 -12.90 -8.78 -4.03
CA HIS A 281 -11.77 -7.91 -3.61
C HIS A 281 -11.41 -8.04 -2.12
N ALA A 282 -12.41 -8.13 -1.25
CA ALA A 282 -12.23 -8.16 0.21
C ALA A 282 -12.17 -9.59 0.79
N TRP A 283 -11.72 -10.60 0.03
CA TRP A 283 -11.64 -11.99 0.49
C TRP A 283 -10.72 -12.22 1.69
N ALA A 284 -9.85 -11.26 1.96
CA ALA A 284 -8.91 -11.30 3.08
C ALA A 284 -9.41 -10.53 4.31
N ALA A 285 -10.61 -9.94 4.25
CA ALA A 285 -11.21 -9.13 5.33
C ALA A 285 -12.14 -9.97 6.22
#